data_c867b206fbf88cae349cf5642aaccf8d
#
_entry.id   c867b206fbf88cae349cf5642aaccf8d
#
_cell.length_a   1.000
_cell.length_b   1.000
_cell.length_c   1.000
_cell.angle_alpha   90.00
_cell.angle_beta   90.00
_cell.angle_gamma   90.00
#
_symmetry.space_group_name_H-M   'P 1'
#
loop_
_entity.id
_entity.type
_entity.pdbx_description
1 polymer ?
#
loop_
_entity_poly.entity_id
_entity_poly.type
_entity_poly.pdbx_seq_one_letter_code
_entity_poly.pdbx_strand_id
1 'polypeptide(L)'
;MKILADTLLERVKTARNETGDFHDGRISVYIDEVKQYLLGAGVPAAVLETDAVVGIVAIGVDNLMEEGALSDYFKQRAIQLRNTPVKEEASG
;
A
#
# COMPACT_ATOMS: atom_id res chain seq x y z
N MET A 1 -14.52 -1.34 -4.96
CA MET A 1 -13.99 -0.66 -6.15
C MET A 1 -12.49 -0.83 -6.24
N LYS A 2 -11.99 -1.07 -7.42
CA LYS A 2 -10.56 -1.24 -7.61
C LYS A 2 -9.84 0.10 -7.55
N ILE A 3 -8.66 0.08 -7.00
CA ILE A 3 -7.77 1.23 -7.04
C ILE A 3 -6.79 1.01 -8.18
N LEU A 4 -6.84 1.88 -9.17
CA LEU A 4 -5.89 1.84 -10.25
C LEU A 4 -4.54 2.35 -9.77
N ALA A 5 -3.48 1.94 -10.45
CA ALA A 5 -2.13 2.34 -10.04
C ALA A 5 -2.01 3.85 -9.94
N ASP A 6 -2.57 4.57 -10.91
CA ASP A 6 -2.49 6.02 -10.88
C ASP A 6 -3.21 6.61 -9.69
N THR A 7 -4.37 6.04 -9.35
CA THR A 7 -5.12 6.51 -8.20
C THR A 7 -4.36 6.25 -6.92
N LEU A 8 -3.73 5.09 -6.82
CA LEU A 8 -2.96 4.77 -5.64
C LEU A 8 -1.79 5.73 -5.49
N LEU A 9 -1.11 6.03 -6.60
CA LEU A 9 -0.03 7.00 -6.57
C LEU A 9 -0.50 8.34 -6.02
N GLU A 10 -1.63 8.83 -6.51
CA GLU A 10 -2.13 10.12 -6.06
C GLU A 10 -2.49 10.09 -4.57
N ARG A 11 -3.07 9.00 -4.12
CA ARG A 11 -3.46 8.92 -2.72
C ARG A 11 -2.26 8.78 -1.79
N VAL A 12 -1.24 8.08 -2.24
CA VAL A 12 0.01 7.99 -1.47
C VAL A 12 0.66 9.36 -1.39
N LYS A 13 0.69 10.10 -2.50
CA LYS A 13 1.25 11.45 -2.50
C LYS A 13 0.49 12.36 -1.54
N THR A 14 -0.83 12.25 -1.53
CA THR A 14 -1.63 13.04 -0.60
C THR A 14 -1.28 12.68 0.83
N ALA A 15 -1.14 11.40 1.13
CA ALA A 15 -0.80 10.97 2.49
C ALA A 15 0.58 11.47 2.90
N ARG A 16 1.49 11.61 1.94
CA ARG A 16 2.83 12.12 2.22
C ARG A 16 2.89 13.64 2.16
N ASN A 17 1.76 14.28 1.85
CA ASN A 17 1.71 15.72 1.69
C ASN A 17 2.66 16.19 0.59
N GLU A 18 2.71 15.43 -0.46
CA GLU A 18 3.63 15.71 -1.57
C GLU A 18 2.88 16.26 -2.75
N THR A 19 3.36 17.38 -3.30
CA THR A 19 2.75 17.98 -4.48
C THR A 19 3.75 17.93 -5.62
N GLY A 20 3.25 18.06 -6.84
CA GLY A 20 4.11 18.00 -8.01
C GLY A 20 4.45 16.56 -8.35
N ASP A 21 5.23 16.39 -9.41
CA ASP A 21 5.49 15.04 -9.92
C ASP A 21 6.97 14.68 -9.91
N PHE A 22 7.77 15.42 -9.15
CA PHE A 22 9.20 15.21 -9.16
C PHE A 22 9.59 13.80 -8.74
N HIS A 23 8.89 13.25 -7.76
CA HIS A 23 9.22 11.91 -7.25
C HIS A 23 8.28 10.82 -7.72
N ASP A 24 7.41 11.10 -8.69
CA ASP A 24 6.37 10.15 -9.06
C ASP A 24 6.93 8.81 -9.51
N GLY A 25 7.98 8.82 -10.31
CA GLY A 25 8.55 7.56 -10.77
C GLY A 25 9.09 6.73 -9.63
N ARG A 26 9.74 7.39 -8.68
CA ARG A 26 10.30 6.70 -7.53
C ARG A 26 9.22 6.17 -6.62
N ILE A 27 8.21 6.98 -6.38
CA ILE A 27 7.10 6.56 -5.54
C ILE A 27 6.39 5.37 -6.16
N SER A 28 6.22 5.38 -7.48
CA SER A 28 5.56 4.26 -8.16
C SER A 28 6.35 2.96 -7.98
N VAL A 29 7.67 3.03 -8.08
CA VAL A 29 8.49 1.84 -7.86
C VAL A 29 8.31 1.33 -6.45
N TYR A 30 8.33 2.23 -5.47
CA TYR A 30 8.16 1.80 -4.08
C TYR A 30 6.76 1.28 -3.81
N ILE A 31 5.74 1.84 -4.46
CA ILE A 31 4.39 1.29 -4.33
C ILE A 31 4.38 -0.16 -4.78
N ASP A 32 4.99 -0.43 -5.93
CA ASP A 32 5.04 -1.80 -6.43
C ASP A 32 5.78 -2.71 -5.45
N GLU A 33 6.89 -2.22 -4.91
CA GLU A 33 7.67 -3.02 -3.98
C GLU A 33 6.88 -3.33 -2.72
N VAL A 34 6.17 -2.34 -2.19
CA VAL A 34 5.35 -2.55 -1.01
C VAL A 34 4.23 -3.55 -1.31
N LYS A 35 3.61 -3.44 -2.47
CA LYS A 35 2.54 -4.37 -2.83
C LYS A 35 3.09 -5.79 -2.95
N GLN A 36 4.28 -5.96 -3.52
CA GLN A 36 4.88 -7.28 -3.61
C GLN A 36 5.17 -7.83 -2.22
N TYR A 37 5.64 -6.99 -1.33
CA TYR A 37 5.86 -7.43 0.04
C TYR A 37 4.55 -7.92 0.68
N LEU A 38 3.49 -7.15 0.50
CA LEU A 38 2.21 -7.51 1.10
C LEU A 38 1.70 -8.84 0.55
N LEU A 39 1.82 -9.03 -0.76
CA LEU A 39 1.42 -10.31 -1.35
C LEU A 39 2.24 -11.45 -0.77
N GLY A 40 3.55 -11.25 -0.66
CA GLY A 40 4.42 -12.27 -0.10
C GLY A 40 4.13 -12.55 1.36
N ALA A 41 3.60 -11.57 2.07
CA ALA A 41 3.24 -11.74 3.47
C ALA A 41 1.87 -12.39 3.66
N GLY A 42 1.17 -12.65 2.57
CA GLY A 42 -0.10 -13.35 2.65
C GLY A 42 -1.34 -12.46 2.55
N VAL A 43 -1.16 -11.17 2.24
CA VAL A 43 -2.31 -10.31 2.06
C VAL A 43 -2.98 -10.66 0.74
N PRO A 44 -4.28 -10.95 0.74
CA PRO A 44 -4.96 -11.33 -0.50
C PRO A 44 -4.91 -10.21 -1.53
N ALA A 45 -4.74 -10.59 -2.79
CA ALA A 45 -4.71 -9.62 -3.86
C ALA A 45 -5.98 -8.77 -3.90
N ALA A 46 -7.11 -9.36 -3.55
CA ALA A 46 -8.37 -8.62 -3.55
C ALA A 46 -8.32 -7.46 -2.55
N VAL A 47 -7.65 -7.66 -1.43
CA VAL A 47 -7.52 -6.61 -0.42
C VAL A 47 -6.64 -5.48 -0.94
N LEU A 48 -5.64 -5.82 -1.75
CA LEU A 48 -4.74 -4.81 -2.31
C LEU A 48 -5.44 -3.89 -3.31
N GLU A 49 -6.63 -4.25 -3.73
CA GLU A 49 -7.38 -3.43 -4.68
C GLU A 49 -8.44 -2.60 -3.99
N THR A 50 -8.37 -2.48 -2.67
CA THR A 50 -9.33 -1.72 -1.90
C THR A 50 -8.68 -0.50 -1.28
N ASP A 51 -9.52 0.43 -0.84
CA ASP A 51 -9.01 1.61 -0.15
C ASP A 51 -8.32 1.25 1.16
N ALA A 52 -8.57 0.07 1.68
CA ALA A 52 -7.99 -0.33 2.97
C ALA A 52 -6.47 -0.34 2.95
N VAL A 53 -5.85 -0.51 1.77
CA VAL A 53 -4.40 -0.60 1.73
C VAL A 53 -3.71 0.75 1.57
N VAL A 54 -4.46 1.82 1.30
CA VAL A 54 -3.81 3.10 1.01
C VAL A 54 -2.93 3.53 2.17
N GLY A 55 -3.44 3.43 3.39
CA GLY A 55 -2.67 3.86 4.55
C GLY A 55 -1.40 3.05 4.74
N ILE A 56 -1.50 1.73 4.63
CA ILE A 56 -0.31 0.91 4.86
C ILE A 56 0.68 1.04 3.72
N VAL A 57 0.19 1.20 2.48
CA VAL A 57 1.11 1.40 1.37
C VAL A 57 1.85 2.73 1.55
N ALA A 58 1.15 3.77 1.99
CA ALA A 58 1.80 5.05 2.22
C ALA A 58 2.88 4.93 3.29
N ILE A 59 2.61 4.17 4.36
CA ILE A 59 3.61 3.95 5.41
C ILE A 59 4.83 3.23 4.82
N GLY A 60 4.59 2.19 4.02
CA GLY A 60 5.68 1.44 3.43
C GLY A 60 6.52 2.27 2.49
N VAL A 61 5.88 3.07 1.64
CA VAL A 61 6.60 3.94 0.74
C VAL A 61 7.43 4.95 1.54
N ASP A 62 6.84 5.51 2.58
CA ASP A 62 7.55 6.45 3.42
C ASP A 62 8.77 5.82 4.05
N ASN A 63 8.62 4.59 4.57
CA ASN A 63 9.75 3.87 5.15
C ASN A 63 10.86 3.68 4.13
N LEU A 64 10.50 3.26 2.91
CA LEU A 64 11.51 2.99 1.90
C LEU A 64 12.21 4.27 1.45
N MET A 65 11.46 5.37 1.35
CA MET A 65 12.06 6.62 0.92
C MET A 65 12.91 7.26 1.99
N GLU A 66 12.51 7.14 3.25
CA GLU A 66 13.22 7.82 4.34
C GLU A 66 14.30 6.95 4.97
N GLU A 67 14.07 5.64 5.06
CA GLU A 67 14.97 4.77 5.79
C GLU A 67 15.56 3.65 4.96
N GLY A 68 15.03 3.43 3.78
CA GLY A 68 15.53 2.38 2.92
C GLY A 68 15.06 0.98 3.31
N ALA A 69 14.23 0.85 4.32
CA ALA A 69 13.76 -0.46 4.76
C ALA A 69 12.40 -0.31 5.43
N LEU A 70 11.60 -1.36 5.35
CA LEU A 70 10.29 -1.37 5.96
C LEU A 70 10.41 -1.50 7.47
N SER A 71 9.62 -0.72 8.20
CA SER A 71 9.68 -0.70 9.65
C SER A 71 8.92 -1.86 10.26
N ASP A 72 9.19 -2.10 11.54
CA ASP A 72 8.44 -3.11 12.29
C ASP A 72 6.97 -2.73 12.36
N TYR A 73 6.68 -1.45 12.49
CA TYR A 73 5.30 -1.00 12.53
C TYR A 73 4.58 -1.36 11.23
N PHE A 74 5.24 -1.13 10.10
CA PHE A 74 4.66 -1.52 8.82
C PHE A 74 4.39 -3.02 8.80
N LYS A 75 5.35 -3.80 9.26
CA LYS A 75 5.20 -5.26 9.21
C LYS A 75 4.06 -5.75 10.08
N GLN A 76 3.87 -5.12 11.24
CA GLN A 76 2.74 -5.47 12.08
C GLN A 76 1.42 -5.11 11.42
N ARG A 77 1.37 -3.95 10.77
CA ARG A 77 0.17 -3.58 10.05
C ARG A 77 -0.10 -4.55 8.90
N ALA A 78 0.95 -5.04 8.27
CA ALA A 78 0.78 -6.01 7.20
C ALA A 78 0.16 -7.31 7.72
N ILE A 79 0.57 -7.74 8.90
CA ILE A 79 -0.01 -8.94 9.50
C ILE A 79 -1.49 -8.73 9.79
N GLN A 80 -1.84 -7.56 10.33
CA GLN A 80 -3.23 -7.25 10.59
C GLN A 80 -4.03 -7.23 9.30
N LEU A 81 -3.46 -6.67 8.25
CA LEU A 81 -4.14 -6.61 6.98
C LEU A 81 -4.33 -8.01 6.39
N ARG A 82 -3.32 -8.88 6.55
CA ARG A 82 -3.42 -10.25 6.08
C ARG A 82 -4.59 -10.97 6.72
N ASN A 83 -4.87 -10.66 7.98
CA ASN A 83 -5.91 -11.31 8.73
C ASN A 83 -7.28 -10.67 8.54
N THR A 84 -7.35 -9.62 7.74
CA THR A 84 -8.62 -8.97 7.46
C THR A 84 -9.48 -9.89 6.61
N PRO A 85 -10.70 -10.17 7.02
CA PRO A 85 -11.57 -11.01 6.19
C PRO A 85 -11.88 -10.32 4.87
N VAL A 86 -11.77 -11.07 3.80
CA VAL A 86 -12.20 -10.57 2.51
C VAL A 86 -13.72 -10.66 2.48
N LYS A 87 -14.35 -9.52 2.29
CA LYS A 87 -15.78 -9.53 2.22
C LYS A 87 -16.21 -10.11 0.91
N GLU A 88 -16.84 -11.25 1.01
CA GLU A 88 -17.39 -11.88 -0.17
C GLU A 88 -18.78 -11.36 -0.31
N GLU A 89 -18.95 -10.47 -1.19
CA GLU A 89 -20.28 -9.90 -1.35
C GLU A 89 -21.29 -10.94 -1.64
N ALA A 90 -20.85 -11.98 -2.31
CA ALA A 90 -21.77 -13.06 -2.59
C ALA A 90 -22.26 -13.71 -1.32
N SER A 91 -21.42 -13.74 -0.32
CA SER A 91 -21.82 -14.34 0.93
C SER A 91 -22.73 -13.42 1.72
N GLY A 92 -22.61 -12.18 1.38
CA GLY A 92 -23.47 -11.22 2.04
C GLY A 92 -24.81 -11.35 1.49
#